data_9fd310a5dee8244980eba07829a972ae
#
_entry.id   9fd310a5dee8244980eba07829a972ae
#
_cell.length_a   1.000
_cell.length_b   1.000
_cell.length_c   1.000
_cell.angle_alpha   90.00
_cell.angle_beta   90.00
_cell.angle_gamma   90.00
#
_symmetry.space_group_name_H-M   'P 1'
#
loop_
_entity.id
_entity.type
_entity.pdbx_description
1 polymer ?
#
loop_
_entity_poly.entity_id
_entity_poly.type
_entity_poly.pdbx_seq_one_letter_code
_entity_poly.pdbx_strand_id
1 'polypeptide(L)'
;IGVLKDLQTPVYSVATWAKERGCRVGVATSVSVDHATPAAFYAHASGRGSYYEIGKDLYETGFDFYAGSDFLQPQDKKNPQAANLYSLADQYGYTIARGYKDYLKKSKKADKMILFQPEAASKSDRSSIPYAIDRGKSDLTLQEITRSAINFLSKDLSKGFFLMVEG
;
A
#
# COMPACT_ATOMS: atom_id res chain seq x y z
N ILE A 1 15.62 3.72 -3.66
CA ILE A 1 14.58 3.96 -2.66
C ILE A 1 14.97 3.18 -1.41
N GLY A 2 14.99 3.85 -0.23
CA GLY A 2 15.31 3.19 1.03
C GLY A 2 16.68 2.51 1.08
N VAL A 3 17.65 3.00 0.32
CA VAL A 3 19.03 2.50 0.29
C VAL A 3 20.03 3.65 0.26
N LEU A 4 21.25 3.40 0.71
CA LEU A 4 22.36 4.36 0.62
C LEU A 4 22.82 4.57 -0.82
N LYS A 5 23.85 5.42 -1.01
CA LYS A 5 24.43 5.73 -2.32
C LYS A 5 25.02 4.50 -3.05
N ASP A 6 25.34 3.44 -2.32
CA ASP A 6 25.79 2.15 -2.87
C ASP A 6 24.67 1.36 -3.56
N LEU A 7 23.41 1.82 -3.46
CA LEU A 7 22.19 1.19 -3.99
C LEU A 7 21.90 -0.22 -3.45
N GLN A 8 22.50 -0.59 -2.32
CA GLN A 8 22.40 -1.92 -1.71
C GLN A 8 22.09 -1.87 -0.22
N THR A 9 22.74 -0.98 0.53
CA THR A 9 22.59 -0.92 1.99
C THR A 9 21.23 -0.32 2.37
N PRO A 10 20.35 -1.06 3.08
CA PRO A 10 19.03 -0.56 3.49
C PRO A 10 19.11 0.61 4.44
N VAL A 11 18.20 1.57 4.29
CA VAL A 11 17.97 2.67 5.22
C VAL A 11 16.51 2.61 5.68
N TYR A 12 16.31 2.47 6.98
CA TYR A 12 14.98 2.32 7.56
C TYR A 12 14.32 3.67 7.83
N SER A 13 13.02 3.72 7.53
CA SER A 13 12.21 4.93 7.69
C SER A 13 11.71 5.10 9.13
N VAL A 14 11.19 6.30 9.43
CA VAL A 14 10.47 6.55 10.69
C VAL A 14 9.25 5.62 10.87
N ALA A 15 8.63 5.17 9.78
CA ALA A 15 7.53 4.22 9.82
C ALA A 15 7.96 2.85 10.37
N THR A 16 9.14 2.37 9.95
CA THR A 16 9.74 1.15 10.50
C THR A 16 10.01 1.29 11.99
N TRP A 17 10.58 2.41 12.42
CA TRP A 17 10.83 2.67 13.86
C TRP A 17 9.54 2.75 14.68
N ALA A 18 8.47 3.30 14.11
CA ALA A 18 7.16 3.30 14.78
C ALA A 18 6.64 1.86 14.94
N LYS A 19 6.78 1.02 13.90
CA LYS A 19 6.39 -0.40 13.94
C LYS A 19 7.15 -1.18 15.00
N GLU A 20 8.46 -1.01 15.07
CA GLU A 20 9.33 -1.64 16.08
C GLU A 20 8.95 -1.25 17.51
N ARG A 21 8.37 -0.06 17.72
CA ARG A 21 7.87 0.42 19.02
C ARG A 21 6.44 0.01 19.32
N GLY A 22 5.87 -0.90 18.51
CA GLY A 22 4.54 -1.45 18.72
C GLY A 22 3.39 -0.58 18.19
N CYS A 23 3.68 0.53 17.49
CA CYS A 23 2.65 1.29 16.81
C CYS A 23 2.10 0.50 15.63
N ARG A 24 0.83 0.75 15.30
CA ARG A 24 0.28 0.34 14.02
C ARG A 24 0.74 1.31 12.93
N VAL A 25 1.03 0.80 11.74
CA VAL A 25 1.60 1.62 10.67
C VAL A 25 0.77 1.51 9.40
N GLY A 26 0.52 2.66 8.78
CA GLY A 26 -0.15 2.74 7.48
C GLY A 26 0.57 3.66 6.50
N VAL A 27 0.48 3.31 5.24
CA VAL A 27 0.94 4.11 4.10
C VAL A 27 -0.19 4.23 3.11
N ALA A 28 -0.61 5.46 2.83
CA ALA A 28 -1.76 5.78 1.99
C ALA A 28 -1.39 6.82 0.95
N THR A 29 -1.81 6.63 -0.28
CA THR A 29 -1.45 7.51 -1.39
C THR A 29 -2.56 7.63 -2.41
N SER A 30 -2.56 8.71 -3.18
CA SER A 30 -3.42 8.89 -4.36
C SER A 30 -2.84 8.24 -5.62
N VAL A 31 -1.58 7.78 -5.58
CA VAL A 31 -0.92 7.06 -6.67
C VAL A 31 -0.89 5.55 -6.40
N SER A 32 -0.15 4.78 -7.19
CA SER A 32 0.04 3.35 -6.93
C SER A 32 0.84 3.11 -5.63
N VAL A 33 0.54 2.01 -4.95
CA VAL A 33 1.21 1.71 -3.67
C VAL A 33 2.70 1.47 -3.84
N ASP A 34 3.14 1.02 -5.01
CA ASP A 34 4.54 0.77 -5.39
C ASP A 34 5.22 2.01 -6.04
N HIS A 35 4.58 3.18 -5.99
CA HIS A 35 5.19 4.44 -6.42
C HIS A 35 6.32 4.86 -5.45
N ALA A 36 7.24 5.70 -5.93
CA ALA A 36 8.46 6.05 -5.22
C ALA A 36 8.25 6.67 -3.84
N THR A 37 7.25 7.54 -3.68
CA THR A 37 7.00 8.25 -2.42
C THR A 37 6.48 7.30 -1.33
N PRO A 38 5.39 6.54 -1.53
CA PRO A 38 4.97 5.55 -0.54
C PRO A 38 6.04 4.49 -0.30
N ALA A 39 6.71 4.02 -1.37
CA ALA A 39 7.77 3.02 -1.29
C ALA A 39 8.94 3.44 -0.40
N ALA A 40 9.27 4.73 -0.32
CA ALA A 40 10.34 5.22 0.54
C ALA A 40 10.13 4.94 2.04
N PHE A 41 8.91 4.61 2.44
CA PHE A 41 8.59 4.27 3.83
C PHE A 41 8.77 2.78 4.16
N TYR A 42 8.79 1.89 3.15
CA TYR A 42 8.80 0.45 3.39
C TYR A 42 9.74 -0.35 2.49
N ALA A 43 10.20 0.17 1.34
CA ALA A 43 10.95 -0.59 0.36
C ALA A 43 12.45 -0.25 0.33
N HIS A 44 13.24 -1.21 -0.15
CA HIS A 44 14.70 -1.12 -0.30
C HIS A 44 15.11 -1.51 -1.72
N ALA A 45 14.85 -0.62 -2.68
CA ALA A 45 15.08 -0.89 -4.10
C ALA A 45 16.14 0.05 -4.71
N SER A 46 16.99 -0.48 -5.60
CA SER A 46 18.02 0.29 -6.30
C SER A 46 17.48 1.37 -7.22
N GLY A 47 16.23 1.25 -7.69
CA GLY A 47 15.59 2.22 -8.58
C GLY A 47 14.09 2.32 -8.36
N ARG A 48 13.53 3.50 -8.65
CA ARG A 48 12.08 3.76 -8.54
C ARG A 48 11.23 2.96 -9.54
N GLY A 49 11.84 2.43 -10.60
CA GLY A 49 11.15 1.61 -11.60
C GLY A 49 11.11 0.11 -11.28
N SER A 50 11.66 -0.31 -10.14
CA SER A 50 11.65 -1.70 -9.68
C SER A 50 10.31 -2.06 -9.00
N TYR A 51 9.19 -1.79 -9.68
CA TYR A 51 7.84 -1.87 -9.09
C TYR A 51 7.49 -3.24 -8.51
N TYR A 52 7.87 -4.32 -9.17
CA TYR A 52 7.61 -5.67 -8.66
C TYR A 52 8.35 -5.95 -7.34
N GLU A 53 9.64 -5.59 -7.28
CA GLU A 53 10.46 -5.73 -6.07
C GLU A 53 9.93 -4.84 -4.93
N ILE A 54 9.58 -3.59 -5.25
CA ILE A 54 8.94 -2.68 -4.30
C ILE A 54 7.63 -3.29 -3.75
N GLY A 55 6.81 -3.89 -4.62
CA GLY A 55 5.57 -4.55 -4.20
C GLY A 55 5.80 -5.79 -3.33
N LYS A 56 6.92 -6.50 -3.48
CA LYS A 56 7.33 -7.58 -2.55
C LYS A 56 7.73 -7.02 -1.19
N ASP A 57 8.53 -5.96 -1.17
CA ASP A 57 8.96 -5.31 0.07
C ASP A 57 7.77 -4.83 0.91
N LEU A 58 6.65 -4.42 0.28
CA LEU A 58 5.42 -4.09 0.96
C LEU A 58 4.95 -5.23 1.89
N TYR A 59 4.97 -6.46 1.38
CA TYR A 59 4.56 -7.63 2.14
C TYR A 59 5.58 -8.00 3.23
N GLU A 60 6.86 -7.94 2.91
CA GLU A 60 7.96 -8.30 3.81
C GLU A 60 8.07 -7.32 4.99
N THR A 61 7.88 -6.02 4.74
CA THR A 61 7.86 -4.98 5.78
C THR A 61 6.68 -5.13 6.74
N GLY A 62 5.55 -5.62 6.26
CA GLY A 62 4.44 -6.07 7.10
C GLY A 62 3.72 -4.97 7.86
N PHE A 63 3.63 -3.74 7.35
CA PHE A 63 2.80 -2.69 7.95
C PHE A 63 1.31 -3.08 7.97
N ASP A 64 0.53 -2.42 8.80
CA ASP A 64 -0.86 -2.85 9.07
C ASP A 64 -1.84 -2.41 7.99
N PHE A 65 -1.55 -1.32 7.27
CA PHE A 65 -2.45 -0.76 6.26
C PHE A 65 -1.69 -0.15 5.10
N TYR A 66 -2.10 -0.51 3.89
CA TYR A 66 -1.67 0.16 2.67
C TYR A 66 -2.89 0.58 1.85
N ALA A 67 -2.80 1.72 1.17
CA ALA A 67 -3.84 2.14 0.23
C ALA A 67 -3.27 2.96 -0.91
N GLY A 68 -3.83 2.77 -2.09
CA GLY A 68 -3.48 3.49 -3.31
C GLY A 68 -4.36 3.06 -4.49
N SER A 69 -3.97 3.48 -5.68
CA SER A 69 -4.72 3.10 -6.89
C SER A 69 -4.66 1.59 -7.16
N ASP A 70 -3.48 1.02 -7.21
CA ASP A 70 -3.22 -0.42 -7.40
C ASP A 70 -1.71 -0.71 -7.31
N PHE A 71 -1.25 -1.90 -7.72
CA PHE A 71 0.13 -2.16 -8.12
C PHE A 71 0.33 -1.80 -9.60
N LEU A 72 1.38 -1.07 -9.93
CA LEU A 72 1.76 -0.80 -11.33
C LEU A 72 2.26 -2.06 -12.03
N GLN A 73 3.00 -2.89 -11.32
CA GLN A 73 3.59 -4.11 -11.87
C GLN A 73 3.36 -5.30 -10.95
N PRO A 74 2.14 -5.90 -10.95
CA PRO A 74 1.83 -7.02 -10.07
C PRO A 74 2.52 -8.33 -10.48
N GLN A 75 3.05 -8.42 -11.70
CA GLN A 75 3.79 -9.58 -12.21
C GLN A 75 5.23 -9.17 -12.56
N ASP A 76 6.20 -10.02 -12.21
CA ASP A 76 7.58 -9.79 -12.62
C ASP A 76 7.73 -9.96 -14.14
N LYS A 77 8.16 -8.88 -14.81
CA LYS A 77 8.42 -8.90 -16.26
C LYS A 77 9.66 -9.70 -16.63
N LYS A 78 10.61 -9.86 -15.71
CA LYS A 78 11.87 -10.57 -15.92
C LYS A 78 11.74 -12.07 -15.62
N ASN A 79 10.84 -12.42 -14.71
CA ASN A 79 10.56 -13.80 -14.33
C ASN A 79 9.04 -14.06 -14.31
N PRO A 80 8.45 -14.50 -15.44
CA PRO A 80 7.01 -14.79 -15.52
C PRO A 80 6.54 -15.92 -14.58
N GLN A 81 7.47 -16.73 -14.06
CA GLN A 81 7.15 -17.78 -13.08
C GLN A 81 7.12 -17.26 -11.63
N ALA A 82 7.52 -16.02 -11.40
CA ALA A 82 7.41 -15.41 -10.08
C ALA A 82 5.95 -15.25 -9.68
N ALA A 83 5.68 -15.35 -8.37
CA ALA A 83 4.32 -15.21 -7.85
C ALA A 83 3.75 -13.82 -8.18
N ASN A 84 2.48 -13.78 -8.57
CA ASN A 84 1.77 -12.51 -8.74
C ASN A 84 1.58 -11.84 -7.37
N LEU A 85 1.80 -10.52 -7.28
CA LEU A 85 1.70 -9.79 -6.00
C LEU A 85 0.34 -9.95 -5.32
N TYR A 86 -0.76 -10.03 -6.06
CA TYR A 86 -2.06 -10.26 -5.44
C TYR A 86 -2.16 -11.64 -4.77
N SER A 87 -1.49 -12.66 -5.30
CA SER A 87 -1.50 -14.01 -4.73
C SER A 87 -0.67 -14.13 -3.44
N LEU A 88 0.22 -13.17 -3.17
CA LEU A 88 1.01 -13.13 -1.95
C LEU A 88 0.23 -12.60 -0.74
N ALA A 89 -0.88 -11.88 -0.97
CA ALA A 89 -1.61 -11.21 0.10
C ALA A 89 -1.99 -12.15 1.25
N ASP A 90 -2.62 -13.28 0.93
CA ASP A 90 -3.07 -14.25 1.93
C ASP A 90 -1.90 -14.88 2.70
N GLN A 91 -0.77 -15.14 2.01
CA GLN A 91 0.43 -15.71 2.65
C GLN A 91 1.01 -14.79 3.71
N TYR A 92 0.91 -13.47 3.50
CA TYR A 92 1.40 -12.44 4.43
C TYR A 92 0.32 -11.91 5.38
N GLY A 93 -0.88 -12.50 5.37
CA GLY A 93 -1.99 -12.15 6.24
C GLY A 93 -2.70 -10.84 5.87
N TYR A 94 -2.62 -10.42 4.61
CA TYR A 94 -3.35 -9.25 4.13
C TYR A 94 -4.68 -9.61 3.51
N THR A 95 -5.68 -8.81 3.86
CA THR A 95 -6.96 -8.79 3.15
C THR A 95 -6.95 -7.65 2.13
N ILE A 96 -7.17 -7.97 0.85
CA ILE A 96 -7.33 -6.96 -0.20
C ILE A 96 -8.80 -6.55 -0.28
N ALA A 97 -9.05 -5.23 -0.21
CA ALA A 97 -10.34 -4.62 -0.49
C ALA A 97 -10.26 -3.72 -1.73
N ARG A 98 -11.30 -3.75 -2.58
CA ARG A 98 -11.40 -2.91 -3.77
C ARG A 98 -12.58 -1.95 -3.68
N GLY A 99 -12.25 -0.67 -3.49
CA GLY A 99 -13.22 0.39 -3.26
C GLY A 99 -13.76 0.46 -1.84
N TYR A 100 -14.38 1.59 -1.50
CA TYR A 100 -14.79 1.89 -0.13
C TYR A 100 -15.85 0.92 0.42
N LYS A 101 -16.81 0.50 -0.40
CA LYS A 101 -17.85 -0.46 0.01
C LYS A 101 -17.28 -1.83 0.40
N ASP A 102 -16.29 -2.32 -0.34
CA ASP A 102 -15.63 -3.59 -0.05
C ASP A 102 -14.75 -3.49 1.20
N TYR A 103 -14.07 -2.35 1.37
CA TYR A 103 -13.36 -2.04 2.61
C TYR A 103 -14.26 -2.14 3.85
N LEU A 104 -15.44 -1.51 3.82
CA LEU A 104 -16.37 -1.54 4.96
C LEU A 104 -16.80 -2.97 5.34
N LYS A 105 -16.94 -3.86 4.35
CA LYS A 105 -17.30 -5.27 4.60
C LYS A 105 -16.15 -6.07 5.21
N LYS A 106 -14.94 -5.90 4.71
CA LYS A 106 -13.78 -6.74 5.04
C LYS A 106 -12.98 -6.24 6.23
N SER A 107 -12.90 -4.91 6.41
CA SER A 107 -12.01 -4.28 7.39
C SER A 107 -12.21 -4.75 8.82
N LYS A 108 -13.44 -5.08 9.22
CA LYS A 108 -13.75 -5.51 10.59
C LYS A 108 -13.05 -6.79 11.01
N LYS A 109 -12.81 -7.72 10.07
CA LYS A 109 -12.21 -9.04 10.31
C LYS A 109 -10.74 -9.13 9.92
N ALA A 110 -10.23 -8.14 9.19
CA ALA A 110 -8.86 -8.13 8.71
C ALA A 110 -7.88 -7.68 9.80
N ASP A 111 -6.76 -8.39 9.91
CA ASP A 111 -5.62 -8.00 10.75
C ASP A 111 -4.72 -7.01 10.04
N LYS A 112 -4.44 -7.24 8.76
CA LYS A 112 -3.73 -6.33 7.86
C LYS A 112 -4.57 -6.10 6.59
N MET A 113 -4.48 -4.90 6.02
CA MET A 113 -5.35 -4.49 4.91
C MET A 113 -4.58 -3.80 3.80
N ILE A 114 -4.92 -4.13 2.56
CA ILE A 114 -4.57 -3.33 1.39
C ILE A 114 -5.86 -2.84 0.74
N LEU A 115 -6.02 -1.53 0.60
CA LEU A 115 -7.17 -0.90 -0.03
C LEU A 115 -6.79 -0.35 -1.40
N PHE A 116 -7.35 -0.92 -2.46
CA PHE A 116 -7.18 -0.48 -3.83
C PHE A 116 -8.44 0.16 -4.40
N GLN A 117 -8.30 0.89 -5.50
CA GLN A 117 -9.40 1.32 -6.35
C GLN A 117 -10.29 0.13 -6.76
N PRO A 118 -11.59 0.36 -7.06
CA PRO A 118 -12.41 -0.63 -7.74
C PRO A 118 -11.73 -1.17 -9.00
N GLU A 119 -11.91 -2.44 -9.26
CA GLU A 119 -11.19 -3.12 -10.36
C GLU A 119 -11.42 -2.48 -11.73
N ALA A 120 -12.62 -1.93 -11.98
CA ALA A 120 -12.94 -1.25 -13.22
C ALA A 120 -12.06 0.00 -13.45
N ALA A 121 -11.82 0.79 -12.40
CA ALA A 121 -10.94 1.95 -12.47
C ALA A 121 -9.48 1.54 -12.63
N SER A 122 -9.02 0.53 -11.87
CA SER A 122 -7.65 0.01 -11.97
C SER A 122 -7.33 -0.61 -13.34
N LYS A 123 -8.32 -1.11 -14.06
CA LYS A 123 -8.12 -1.62 -15.44
C LYS A 123 -7.84 -0.51 -16.44
N SER A 124 -8.40 0.68 -16.24
CA SER A 124 -8.16 1.83 -17.11
C SER A 124 -6.85 2.54 -16.81
N ASP A 125 -6.56 2.79 -15.53
CA ASP A 125 -5.31 3.36 -15.07
C ASP A 125 -4.96 2.85 -13.66
N ARG A 126 -3.75 2.34 -13.51
CA ARG A 126 -3.22 1.89 -12.22
C ARG A 126 -2.29 2.91 -11.55
N SER A 127 -1.91 3.95 -12.27
CA SER A 127 -0.89 4.89 -11.80
C SER A 127 -1.40 5.81 -10.69
N SER A 128 -2.67 6.17 -10.73
CA SER A 128 -3.30 7.04 -9.73
C SER A 128 -4.80 6.78 -9.59
N ILE A 129 -5.38 7.30 -8.50
CA ILE A 129 -6.83 7.45 -8.40
C ILE A 129 -7.28 8.55 -9.37
N PRO A 130 -8.49 8.47 -9.94
CA PRO A 130 -8.98 9.48 -10.88
C PRO A 130 -9.02 10.88 -10.27
N TYR A 131 -8.68 11.88 -11.07
CA TYR A 131 -8.85 13.28 -10.69
C TYR A 131 -10.32 13.60 -10.38
N ALA A 132 -10.56 14.61 -9.54
CA ALA A 132 -11.91 14.95 -9.12
C ALA A 132 -12.89 15.21 -10.27
N ILE A 133 -12.39 15.75 -11.39
CA ILE A 133 -13.19 16.04 -12.60
C ILE A 133 -13.59 14.77 -13.37
N ASP A 134 -12.77 13.71 -13.29
CA ASP A 134 -12.97 12.46 -14.04
C ASP A 134 -13.55 11.33 -13.18
N ARG A 135 -13.71 11.60 -11.89
CA ARG A 135 -14.07 10.58 -10.90
C ARG A 135 -15.50 10.10 -11.03
N GLY A 136 -15.67 8.80 -11.16
CA GLY A 136 -16.96 8.13 -11.06
C GLY A 136 -17.43 7.98 -9.60
N LYS A 137 -18.71 7.67 -9.42
CA LYS A 137 -19.35 7.55 -8.07
C LYS A 137 -18.77 6.42 -7.20
N SER A 138 -18.14 5.44 -7.80
CA SER A 138 -17.55 4.29 -7.09
C SER A 138 -16.06 4.43 -6.83
N ASP A 139 -15.40 5.42 -7.44
CA ASP A 139 -13.96 5.61 -7.31
C ASP A 139 -13.61 6.15 -5.92
N LEU A 140 -12.50 5.66 -5.39
CA LEU A 140 -11.97 6.13 -4.12
C LEU A 140 -11.52 7.59 -4.22
N THR A 141 -11.76 8.31 -3.16
CA THR A 141 -11.16 9.62 -2.93
C THR A 141 -10.00 9.49 -1.93
N LEU A 142 -9.05 10.42 -1.98
CA LEU A 142 -8.01 10.49 -0.95
C LEU A 142 -8.61 10.66 0.46
N GLN A 143 -9.74 11.36 0.58
CA GLN A 143 -10.47 11.50 1.84
C GLN A 143 -10.98 10.15 2.35
N GLU A 144 -11.57 9.32 1.49
CA GLU A 144 -12.03 7.97 1.88
C GLU A 144 -10.88 7.05 2.23
N ILE A 145 -9.78 7.10 1.45
CA ILE A 145 -8.54 6.37 1.73
C ILE A 145 -8.01 6.76 3.12
N THR A 146 -7.85 8.06 3.39
CA THR A 146 -7.33 8.56 4.67
C THR A 146 -8.24 8.17 5.84
N ARG A 147 -9.55 8.34 5.69
CA ARG A 147 -10.53 7.92 6.71
C ARG A 147 -10.47 6.43 6.98
N SER A 148 -10.35 5.62 5.92
CA SER A 148 -10.20 4.17 6.04
C SER A 148 -8.94 3.79 6.80
N ALA A 149 -7.82 4.43 6.49
CA ALA A 149 -6.54 4.22 7.17
C ALA A 149 -6.65 4.55 8.67
N ILE A 150 -7.17 5.72 9.02
CA ILE A 150 -7.33 6.14 10.42
C ILE A 150 -8.24 5.15 11.16
N ASN A 151 -9.41 4.82 10.61
CA ASN A 151 -10.35 3.88 11.22
C ASN A 151 -9.75 2.48 11.42
N PHE A 152 -8.93 2.04 10.46
CA PHE A 152 -8.29 0.73 10.54
C PHE A 152 -7.17 0.69 11.57
N LEU A 153 -6.32 1.71 11.59
CA LEU A 153 -5.17 1.79 12.48
C LEU A 153 -5.56 2.07 13.94
N SER A 154 -6.67 2.78 14.15
CA SER A 154 -7.18 3.11 15.49
C SER A 154 -8.08 2.03 16.12
N LYS A 155 -8.20 0.83 15.54
CA LYS A 155 -8.99 -0.26 16.12
C LYS A 155 -8.52 -0.68 17.53
N ASP A 156 -7.24 -0.57 17.78
CA ASP A 156 -6.63 -0.79 19.09
C ASP A 156 -6.03 0.52 19.59
N LEU A 157 -6.77 1.21 20.44
CA LEU A 157 -6.36 2.51 20.99
C LEU A 157 -5.22 2.40 22.03
N SER A 158 -4.89 1.20 22.49
CA SER A 158 -3.74 0.98 23.38
C SER A 158 -2.40 1.13 22.68
N LYS A 159 -2.41 0.98 21.35
CA LYS A 159 -1.26 1.14 20.47
C LYS A 159 -1.41 2.44 19.69
N GLY A 160 -0.47 3.36 19.80
CA GLY A 160 -0.41 4.49 18.90
C GLY A 160 -0.32 4.03 17.43
N PHE A 161 -0.51 4.93 16.48
CA PHE A 161 -0.27 4.62 15.08
C PHE A 161 0.55 5.70 14.37
N PHE A 162 1.24 5.28 13.34
CA PHE A 162 1.88 6.15 12.35
C PHE A 162 1.13 6.00 11.03
N LEU A 163 0.80 7.11 10.40
CA LEU A 163 0.16 7.13 9.08
C LEU A 163 0.85 8.16 8.19
N MET A 164 1.36 7.70 7.05
CA MET A 164 1.77 8.57 5.95
C MET A 164 0.63 8.70 4.96
N VAL A 165 0.34 9.91 4.51
CA VAL A 165 -0.64 10.20 3.47
C VAL A 165 -0.01 11.12 2.42
N GLU A 166 -0.12 10.70 1.15
CA GLU A 166 0.29 11.47 -0.02
C GLU A 166 -0.90 11.74 -0.94
N GLY A 167 -1.01 12.98 -1.43
CA GLY A 167 -2.03 13.42 -2.38
C GLY A 167 -1.47 14.27 -3.50
#